data_b288ed3048c2a911418cf5682ccf30b0
#
_entry.id   b288ed3048c2a911418cf5682ccf30b0
#
_cell.length_a   1.000
_cell.length_b   1.000
_cell.length_c   1.000
_cell.angle_alpha   90.00
_cell.angle_beta   90.00
_cell.angle_gamma   90.00
#
_symmetry.space_group_name_H-M   'P 1'
#
loop_
_entity.id
_entity.type
_entity.pdbx_description
1 polymer ?
#
loop_
_entity_poly.entity_id
_entity_poly.type
_entity_poly.pdbx_seq_one_letter_code
_entity_poly.pdbx_strand_id
1 'polypeptide(L)'
;MAQATPGKPLVIENRNCLNKNIHKAVAKPSGKGFPEVKHNNPRTWDKEDYIMVVQHNMQAANANRMLNVTTSAQSKSTEKLSSGYRINRAADDAAGLTISEKMRKQIKGLDRASTNAEDGVSAVQTAEGALTEVHSMLQRMNELATQSANGTNSNTDRKAIQDEIDQLTTEIDRVSETTKFNETYLLKGDGADKAHNVNAHDAGIDGVTLTDKGDEVEVTLKELHAGDKISIAGKNYTIGGEEDDVTKLLNDAGVTDTDKAKVTINGTEYTYYTKTADGKTNLNKAGFFATAPDKADATANYENVAAIAKLKSSTISAGGKSVTTMGTATDGVDDKDSSVITAKKAYMLETAEVLKASGIGADKAPTATGNDALDTATNEFTLTKGKVNYNDALSFNLHVGADADMTNKIAVNIDSMNSAGLGVKGIKADTEQDATYAIDAIADAISTVSSQRSALGAVQNRLEHTINNLDNVVENTTSAESRIRDTDMAEEMVNYSKNNILAQAGQSMLAQANQSNQGVLSLLQ
;
A
#
# COMPACT_ATOMS: atom_id res chain seq x y z
N MET A 1 -39.78 3.91 -18.60
CA MET A 1 -40.80 3.13 -17.84
C MET A 1 -40.10 2.04 -17.05
N ALA A 2 -40.43 1.92 -15.80
CA ALA A 2 -40.00 1.05 -14.74
C ALA A 2 -38.88 1.58 -13.85
N GLN A 3 -39.31 2.26 -12.80
CA GLN A 3 -38.58 2.67 -11.60
C GLN A 3 -38.32 1.44 -10.75
N ALA A 4 -37.09 1.28 -10.28
CA ALA A 4 -36.75 0.36 -9.21
C ALA A 4 -36.49 1.17 -7.92
N THR A 5 -37.32 0.89 -6.91
CA THR A 5 -37.28 1.46 -5.57
C THR A 5 -36.11 0.92 -4.75
N PRO A 6 -35.48 1.73 -3.85
CA PRO A 6 -34.39 1.27 -2.99
C PRO A 6 -34.93 0.49 -1.77
N GLY A 7 -34.35 -0.70 -1.54
CA GLY A 7 -34.63 -1.55 -0.40
C GLY A 7 -34.15 -0.95 0.93
N LYS A 8 -34.98 -1.06 1.96
CA LYS A 8 -34.76 -0.66 3.34
C LYS A 8 -33.64 -1.49 4.00
N PRO A 9 -32.86 -0.93 4.92
CA PRO A 9 -31.93 -1.68 5.75
C PRO A 9 -32.66 -2.52 6.81
N LEU A 10 -32.25 -3.77 6.95
CA LEU A 10 -32.68 -4.67 8.03
C LEU A 10 -32.11 -4.17 9.37
N VAL A 11 -33.02 -3.77 10.24
CA VAL A 11 -32.75 -3.55 11.66
C VAL A 11 -32.72 -4.90 12.36
N ILE A 12 -31.58 -5.32 12.86
CA ILE A 12 -31.47 -6.48 13.76
C ILE A 12 -31.85 -5.98 15.16
N GLU A 13 -33.06 -6.30 15.59
CA GLU A 13 -33.53 -6.12 16.95
C GLU A 13 -32.78 -7.04 17.91
N ASN A 14 -32.07 -6.42 18.81
CA ASN A 14 -31.51 -7.00 20.02
C ASN A 14 -32.66 -7.45 20.94
N ARG A 15 -32.94 -8.75 21.01
CA ARG A 15 -33.84 -9.30 22.05
C ARG A 15 -33.03 -9.64 23.29
N ASN A 16 -33.01 -8.68 24.20
CA ASN A 16 -32.83 -8.88 25.63
C ASN A 16 -33.91 -9.86 26.12
N CYS A 17 -33.58 -11.09 26.44
CA CYS A 17 -34.40 -11.95 27.26
C CYS A 17 -34.12 -11.71 28.72
N LEU A 18 -35.01 -10.95 29.30
CA LEU A 18 -35.14 -10.70 30.73
C LEU A 18 -35.22 -11.99 31.53
N ASN A 19 -34.41 -12.01 32.57
CA ASN A 19 -34.56 -12.69 33.83
C ASN A 19 -35.99 -12.55 34.39
N LYS A 20 -36.76 -13.65 34.47
CA LYS A 20 -38.01 -13.72 35.21
C LYS A 20 -38.00 -14.91 36.15
N ASN A 21 -37.82 -14.59 37.42
CA ASN A 21 -38.49 -15.15 38.58
C ASN A 21 -38.81 -16.66 38.57
N ILE A 22 -38.00 -17.41 39.33
CA ILE A 22 -38.50 -18.64 39.98
C ILE A 22 -38.56 -18.41 41.49
N HIS A 23 -39.60 -17.65 41.89
CA HIS A 23 -40.22 -17.83 43.17
C HIS A 23 -41.41 -18.75 42.94
N LYS A 24 -41.30 -20.01 43.36
CA LYS A 24 -42.45 -20.84 43.63
C LYS A 24 -42.17 -21.79 44.76
N ALA A 25 -42.80 -21.45 45.84
CA ALA A 25 -43.59 -22.29 46.71
C ALA A 25 -42.87 -23.40 47.48
N VAL A 26 -42.39 -23.06 48.66
CA VAL A 26 -42.34 -24.01 49.80
C VAL A 26 -43.78 -24.35 50.17
N ALA A 27 -44.25 -25.52 49.79
CA ALA A 27 -45.48 -26.09 50.29
C ALA A 27 -45.25 -26.56 51.74
N LYS A 28 -46.01 -26.02 52.64
CA LYS A 28 -46.17 -26.55 54.01
C LYS A 28 -46.78 -27.97 53.92
N PRO A 29 -46.19 -28.99 54.55
CA PRO A 29 -46.96 -30.19 54.84
C PRO A 29 -47.84 -29.96 56.06
N SER A 30 -49.13 -30.18 55.85
CA SER A 30 -50.19 -30.25 56.83
C SER A 30 -49.91 -31.25 57.91
N GLY A 31 -50.25 -30.83 59.14
CA GLY A 31 -50.07 -31.59 60.36
C GLY A 31 -50.71 -32.97 60.36
N LYS A 32 -49.94 -33.88 60.86
CA LYS A 32 -50.48 -35.01 61.65
C LYS A 32 -49.70 -35.10 62.93
N GLY A 33 -50.46 -35.10 64.02
CA GLY A 33 -50.01 -34.97 65.39
C GLY A 33 -49.01 -36.04 65.79
N PHE A 34 -48.02 -35.61 66.50
CA PHE A 34 -47.21 -36.50 67.31
C PHE A 34 -48.00 -36.89 68.58
N PRO A 35 -47.98 -38.17 68.97
CA PRO A 35 -48.57 -38.53 70.21
C PRO A 35 -47.72 -38.02 71.40
N GLU A 36 -48.41 -37.40 72.30
CA GLU A 36 -47.92 -36.93 73.62
C GLU A 36 -47.31 -38.07 74.34
N VAL A 37 -45.97 -38.08 74.49
CA VAL A 37 -45.30 -39.01 75.45
C VAL A 37 -45.24 -38.32 76.82
N LYS A 38 -46.08 -38.81 77.69
CA LYS A 38 -46.17 -38.42 79.08
C LYS A 38 -44.81 -38.57 79.77
N HIS A 39 -44.34 -37.45 80.30
CA HIS A 39 -43.26 -37.45 81.33
C HIS A 39 -43.75 -38.25 82.53
N ASN A 40 -43.08 -39.29 82.83
CA ASN A 40 -43.10 -39.83 84.11
C ASN A 40 -41.68 -40.22 84.59
N ASN A 41 -41.23 -39.36 85.42
CA ASN A 41 -40.55 -39.53 86.67
C ASN A 41 -39.03 -39.87 86.75
N PRO A 42 -38.44 -39.33 87.76
CA PRO A 42 -37.02 -39.04 87.80
C PRO A 42 -36.22 -40.09 88.56
N ARG A 43 -34.96 -40.02 88.39
CA ARG A 43 -33.91 -40.57 89.24
C ARG A 43 -33.62 -42.02 89.06
N THR A 44 -32.66 -42.28 88.29
CA THR A 44 -31.48 -42.98 88.74
C THR A 44 -30.30 -42.41 88.01
N TRP A 45 -29.35 -41.89 88.76
CA TRP A 45 -28.05 -41.62 88.25
C TRP A 45 -27.44 -42.98 87.99
N ASP A 46 -27.67 -43.53 86.80
CA ASP A 46 -26.88 -44.68 86.34
C ASP A 46 -25.46 -44.14 86.17
N LYS A 47 -24.61 -44.61 87.04
CA LYS A 47 -23.19 -44.59 86.79
C LYS A 47 -22.97 -45.12 85.42
N GLU A 48 -22.58 -44.21 84.50
CA GLU A 48 -21.95 -44.66 83.25
C GLU A 48 -20.78 -45.53 83.72
N ASP A 49 -20.96 -46.80 83.58
CA ASP A 49 -19.88 -47.78 83.66
C ASP A 49 -18.93 -47.39 82.52
N TYR A 50 -17.87 -46.69 82.90
CA TYR A 50 -16.73 -46.52 82.01
C TYR A 50 -16.15 -47.93 81.81
N ILE A 51 -16.71 -48.65 80.79
CA ILE A 51 -16.10 -49.87 80.33
C ILE A 51 -14.73 -49.47 79.80
N MET A 52 -13.72 -49.68 80.69
CA MET A 52 -12.33 -49.52 80.24
C MET A 52 -12.01 -50.68 79.32
N VAL A 53 -12.15 -50.41 78.01
CA VAL A 53 -11.82 -51.33 76.95
C VAL A 53 -10.28 -51.33 76.82
N VAL A 54 -9.64 -52.24 77.48
CA VAL A 54 -8.18 -52.37 77.51
C VAL A 54 -7.60 -52.85 76.16
N GLN A 55 -8.43 -53.53 75.34
CA GLN A 55 -8.00 -54.02 74.02
C GLN A 55 -7.96 -52.96 72.90
N HIS A 56 -8.67 -51.82 73.01
CA HIS A 56 -8.70 -50.77 71.98
C HIS A 56 -8.40 -49.41 72.59
N ASN A 57 -7.16 -48.94 72.41
CA ASN A 57 -6.78 -47.58 72.83
C ASN A 57 -7.35 -46.49 71.88
N MET A 58 -8.60 -46.08 72.12
CA MET A 58 -9.29 -45.08 71.31
C MET A 58 -8.62 -43.69 71.34
N GLN A 59 -7.96 -43.36 72.50
CA GLN A 59 -7.20 -42.10 72.60
C GLN A 59 -5.94 -42.15 71.74
N ALA A 60 -5.18 -43.24 71.75
CA ALA A 60 -4.03 -43.39 70.86
C ALA A 60 -4.42 -43.49 69.41
N ALA A 61 -5.54 -44.17 69.07
CA ALA A 61 -6.08 -44.21 67.70
C ALA A 61 -6.50 -42.83 67.19
N ASN A 62 -7.18 -42.02 68.01
CA ASN A 62 -7.50 -40.65 67.71
C ASN A 62 -6.26 -39.76 67.55
N ALA A 63 -5.30 -39.84 68.46
CA ALA A 63 -4.04 -39.12 68.40
C ALA A 63 -3.25 -39.45 67.13
N ASN A 64 -3.17 -40.77 66.79
CA ASN A 64 -2.52 -41.21 65.55
C ASN A 64 -3.24 -40.69 64.26
N ARG A 65 -4.59 -40.72 64.24
CA ARG A 65 -5.33 -40.18 63.15
C ARG A 65 -5.09 -38.67 63.00
N MET A 66 -5.10 -37.89 64.10
CA MET A 66 -4.81 -36.44 64.06
C MET A 66 -3.36 -36.17 63.67
N LEU A 67 -2.39 -37.01 64.14
CA LEU A 67 -1.00 -36.90 63.73
C LEU A 67 -0.84 -37.11 62.21
N ASN A 68 -1.50 -38.13 61.64
CA ASN A 68 -1.47 -38.40 60.19
C ASN A 68 -2.07 -37.25 59.40
N VAL A 69 -3.18 -36.62 59.83
CA VAL A 69 -3.77 -35.44 59.21
C VAL A 69 -2.80 -34.27 59.26
N THR A 70 -2.16 -34.02 60.40
CA THR A 70 -1.21 -32.90 60.57
C THR A 70 0.06 -33.13 59.75
N THR A 71 0.59 -34.33 59.67
CA THR A 71 1.77 -34.67 58.86
C THR A 71 1.46 -34.55 57.37
N SER A 72 0.26 -34.95 56.93
CA SER A 72 -0.21 -34.73 55.56
C SER A 72 -0.33 -33.24 55.23
N ALA A 73 -0.89 -32.43 56.15
CA ALA A 73 -0.98 -30.98 55.97
C ALA A 73 0.41 -30.33 55.91
N GLN A 74 1.35 -30.75 56.76
CA GLN A 74 2.75 -30.31 56.77
C GLN A 74 3.44 -30.63 55.44
N SER A 75 3.27 -31.86 54.92
CA SER A 75 3.82 -32.25 53.61
C SER A 75 3.28 -31.41 52.46
N LYS A 76 1.97 -31.08 52.47
CA LYS A 76 1.37 -30.19 51.51
C LYS A 76 1.92 -28.77 51.61
N SER A 77 2.09 -28.20 52.79
CA SER A 77 2.72 -26.90 52.98
C SER A 77 4.18 -26.90 52.50
N THR A 78 4.93 -27.99 52.75
CA THR A 78 6.29 -28.14 52.21
C THR A 78 6.30 -28.19 50.69
N GLU A 79 5.38 -28.91 50.06
CA GLU A 79 5.24 -28.98 48.62
C GLU A 79 4.97 -27.60 47.99
N LYS A 80 4.08 -26.83 48.60
CA LYS A 80 3.76 -25.45 48.13
C LYS A 80 4.92 -24.48 48.34
N LEU A 81 5.59 -24.52 49.49
CA LEU A 81 6.77 -23.70 49.78
C LEU A 81 7.94 -24.02 48.85
N SER A 82 8.13 -25.30 48.52
CA SER A 82 9.21 -25.75 47.61
C SER A 82 8.93 -25.39 46.17
N SER A 83 7.68 -25.48 45.72
CA SER A 83 7.28 -25.16 44.32
C SER A 83 7.01 -23.69 44.09
N GLY A 84 6.65 -22.92 45.13
CA GLY A 84 6.14 -21.55 45.04
C GLY A 84 4.68 -21.47 44.57
N TYR A 85 4.04 -22.61 44.27
CA TYR A 85 2.68 -22.65 43.75
C TYR A 85 1.68 -23.13 44.80
N ARG A 86 0.52 -22.51 44.85
CA ARG A 86 -0.65 -22.90 45.64
C ARG A 86 -1.32 -24.14 45.06
N ILE A 87 -1.33 -24.25 43.71
CA ILE A 87 -1.93 -25.34 42.95
C ILE A 87 -0.80 -26.16 42.30
N ASN A 88 -0.45 -27.30 42.89
CA ASN A 88 0.56 -28.21 42.37
C ASN A 88 -0.06 -29.40 41.64
N ARG A 89 -1.21 -29.85 42.11
CA ARG A 89 -1.90 -31.04 41.58
C ARG A 89 -3.35 -30.71 41.22
N ALA A 90 -3.92 -31.46 40.27
CA ALA A 90 -5.33 -31.33 39.91
C ALA A 90 -6.30 -31.51 41.10
N ALA A 91 -5.86 -32.27 42.15
CA ALA A 91 -6.65 -32.48 43.35
C ALA A 91 -6.69 -31.26 44.29
N ASP A 92 -5.78 -30.29 44.15
CA ASP A 92 -5.75 -29.08 44.98
C ASP A 92 -6.85 -28.10 44.58
N ASP A 93 -6.98 -27.82 43.24
CA ASP A 93 -8.03 -27.02 42.63
C ASP A 93 -8.07 -27.33 41.14
N ALA A 94 -9.01 -28.18 40.73
CA ALA A 94 -9.15 -28.57 39.31
C ALA A 94 -9.60 -27.43 38.42
N ALA A 95 -10.43 -26.51 38.91
CA ALA A 95 -10.91 -25.35 38.16
C ALA A 95 -9.80 -24.30 37.99
N GLY A 96 -9.11 -23.95 39.08
CA GLY A 96 -7.97 -23.04 39.08
C GLY A 96 -6.82 -23.56 38.21
N LEU A 97 -6.52 -24.87 38.27
CA LEU A 97 -5.50 -25.49 37.41
C LEU A 97 -5.86 -25.32 35.92
N THR A 98 -7.10 -25.65 35.55
CA THR A 98 -7.54 -25.55 34.15
C THR A 98 -7.46 -24.10 33.62
N ILE A 99 -7.84 -23.13 34.45
CA ILE A 99 -7.77 -21.69 34.07
C ILE A 99 -6.31 -21.26 33.94
N SER A 100 -5.43 -21.63 34.93
CA SER A 100 -4.01 -21.26 34.88
C SER A 100 -3.29 -21.88 33.67
N GLU A 101 -3.56 -23.14 33.34
CA GLU A 101 -2.97 -23.79 32.15
C GLU A 101 -3.44 -23.15 30.86
N LYS A 102 -4.71 -22.69 30.77
CA LYS A 102 -5.21 -21.92 29.63
C LYS A 102 -4.51 -20.56 29.52
N MET A 103 -4.33 -19.85 30.66
CA MET A 103 -3.59 -18.59 30.69
C MET A 103 -2.12 -18.78 30.32
N ARG A 104 -1.45 -19.83 30.80
CA ARG A 104 -0.07 -20.16 30.42
C ARG A 104 0.09 -20.46 28.94
N LYS A 105 -0.88 -21.18 28.34
CA LYS A 105 -0.92 -21.36 26.88
C LYS A 105 -1.02 -20.02 26.16
N GLN A 106 -1.88 -19.10 26.64
CA GLN A 106 -2.04 -17.77 26.06
C GLN A 106 -0.76 -16.94 26.19
N ILE A 107 -0.14 -16.88 27.39
CA ILE A 107 1.12 -16.18 27.64
C ILE A 107 2.19 -16.65 26.65
N LYS A 108 2.45 -17.96 26.58
CA LYS A 108 3.44 -18.51 25.65
C LYS A 108 3.11 -18.23 24.18
N GLY A 109 1.82 -18.20 23.82
CA GLY A 109 1.37 -17.85 22.48
C GLY A 109 1.63 -16.38 22.15
N LEU A 110 1.34 -15.48 23.09
CA LEU A 110 1.55 -14.05 22.96
C LEU A 110 3.04 -13.67 22.95
N ASP A 111 3.87 -14.30 23.80
CA ASP A 111 5.34 -14.13 23.79
C ASP A 111 5.92 -14.50 22.41
N ARG A 112 5.44 -15.64 21.85
CA ARG A 112 5.87 -16.03 20.50
C ARG A 112 5.35 -15.07 19.44
N ALA A 113 4.13 -14.53 19.61
CA ALA A 113 3.56 -13.54 18.72
C ALA A 113 4.34 -12.21 18.74
N SER A 114 4.80 -11.78 19.93
CA SER A 114 5.69 -10.62 20.09
C SER A 114 7.02 -10.85 19.36
N THR A 115 7.67 -12.00 19.55
CA THR A 115 8.88 -12.37 18.81
C THR A 115 8.66 -12.40 17.31
N ASN A 116 7.54 -12.93 16.81
CA ASN A 116 7.21 -12.93 15.38
C ASN A 116 7.03 -11.51 14.84
N ALA A 117 6.49 -10.59 15.64
CA ALA A 117 6.35 -9.19 15.26
C ALA A 117 7.72 -8.48 15.22
N GLU A 118 8.63 -8.78 16.15
CA GLU A 118 10.03 -8.28 16.15
C GLU A 118 10.81 -8.79 14.92
N ASP A 119 10.63 -10.06 14.56
CA ASP A 119 11.19 -10.63 13.33
C ASP A 119 10.66 -9.89 12.10
N GLY A 120 9.36 -9.55 12.10
CA GLY A 120 8.73 -8.76 11.07
C GLY A 120 9.30 -7.35 10.96
N VAL A 121 9.51 -6.66 12.09
CA VAL A 121 10.17 -5.34 12.13
C VAL A 121 11.57 -5.44 11.53
N SER A 122 12.35 -6.46 11.90
CA SER A 122 13.70 -6.67 11.39
C SER A 122 13.73 -6.90 9.88
N ALA A 123 12.77 -7.66 9.34
CA ALA A 123 12.62 -7.88 7.90
C ALA A 123 12.27 -6.58 7.16
N VAL A 124 11.32 -5.80 7.70
CA VAL A 124 10.91 -4.50 7.14
C VAL A 124 12.08 -3.51 7.15
N GLN A 125 12.83 -3.41 8.24
CA GLN A 125 14.01 -2.54 8.36
C GLN A 125 15.11 -2.94 7.37
N THR A 126 15.31 -4.24 7.15
CA THR A 126 16.26 -4.73 6.15
C THR A 126 15.86 -4.31 4.73
N ALA A 127 14.56 -4.44 4.39
CA ALA A 127 14.04 -4.00 3.10
C ALA A 127 14.14 -2.47 2.96
N GLU A 128 13.78 -1.70 3.99
CA GLU A 128 13.84 -0.23 3.98
C GLU A 128 15.27 0.29 3.83
N GLY A 129 16.24 -0.35 4.48
CA GLY A 129 17.65 -0.02 4.32
C GLY A 129 18.11 -0.18 2.88
N ALA A 130 17.77 -1.31 2.24
CA ALA A 130 18.08 -1.54 0.83
C ALA A 130 17.35 -0.56 -0.11
N LEU A 131 16.07 -0.23 0.17
CA LEU A 131 15.32 0.76 -0.60
C LEU A 131 15.89 2.17 -0.47
N THR A 132 16.54 2.50 0.63
CA THR A 132 17.25 3.77 0.80
C THR A 132 18.44 3.86 -0.17
N GLU A 133 19.19 2.78 -0.36
CA GLU A 133 20.28 2.73 -1.35
C GLU A 133 19.73 2.80 -2.78
N VAL A 134 18.66 2.05 -3.09
CA VAL A 134 17.98 2.14 -4.41
C VAL A 134 17.52 3.57 -4.69
N HIS A 135 16.90 4.22 -3.70
CA HIS A 135 16.47 5.62 -3.83
C HIS A 135 17.65 6.56 -4.14
N SER A 136 18.79 6.39 -3.45
CA SER A 136 19.99 7.18 -3.69
C SER A 136 20.57 6.96 -5.09
N MET A 137 20.56 5.72 -5.58
CA MET A 137 20.96 5.38 -6.95
C MET A 137 20.05 6.02 -8.00
N LEU A 138 18.73 5.96 -7.80
CA LEU A 138 17.77 6.61 -8.69
C LEU A 138 17.92 8.14 -8.69
N GLN A 139 18.19 8.77 -7.54
CA GLN A 139 18.50 10.20 -7.49
C GLN A 139 19.77 10.52 -8.29
N ARG A 140 20.80 9.70 -8.19
CA ARG A 140 22.02 9.86 -8.99
C ARG A 140 21.75 9.68 -10.49
N MET A 141 20.94 8.69 -10.86
CA MET A 141 20.50 8.50 -12.24
C MET A 141 19.74 9.73 -12.76
N ASN A 142 18.88 10.34 -11.96
CA ASN A 142 18.15 11.56 -12.32
C ASN A 142 19.08 12.76 -12.54
N GLU A 143 20.09 12.93 -11.70
CA GLU A 143 21.14 13.95 -11.91
C GLU A 143 21.87 13.73 -13.24
N LEU A 144 22.26 12.50 -13.52
CA LEU A 144 22.96 12.12 -14.74
C LEU A 144 22.10 12.32 -15.99
N ALA A 145 20.83 11.92 -15.93
CA ALA A 145 19.87 12.13 -17.01
C ALA A 145 19.67 13.64 -17.28
N THR A 146 19.47 14.43 -16.22
CA THR A 146 19.37 15.89 -16.33
C THR A 146 20.65 16.51 -16.91
N GLN A 147 21.82 16.02 -16.51
CA GLN A 147 23.08 16.45 -17.09
C GLN A 147 23.17 16.09 -18.57
N SER A 148 22.77 14.88 -18.97
CA SER A 148 22.79 14.42 -20.36
C SER A 148 21.80 15.18 -21.25
N ALA A 149 20.64 15.55 -20.72
CA ALA A 149 19.63 16.36 -21.42
C ALA A 149 20.12 17.78 -21.77
N ASN A 150 21.25 18.23 -21.23
CA ASN A 150 21.80 19.53 -21.57
C ASN A 150 22.43 19.51 -22.97
N GLY A 151 21.96 20.39 -23.86
CA GLY A 151 22.44 20.54 -25.26
C GLY A 151 23.91 20.90 -25.41
N THR A 152 24.62 21.31 -24.32
CA THR A 152 26.05 21.62 -24.35
C THR A 152 26.96 20.39 -24.31
N ASN A 153 26.44 19.21 -23.96
CA ASN A 153 27.22 17.99 -23.88
C ASN A 153 27.48 17.38 -25.26
N SER A 154 28.68 16.87 -25.43
CA SER A 154 29.04 16.10 -26.63
C SER A 154 28.47 14.68 -26.56
N ASN A 155 28.37 14.00 -27.71
CA ASN A 155 27.94 12.60 -27.74
C ASN A 155 28.89 11.68 -26.95
N THR A 156 30.18 12.06 -26.82
CA THR A 156 31.16 11.32 -26.02
C THR A 156 30.87 11.45 -24.52
N ASP A 157 30.47 12.64 -24.08
CA ASP A 157 30.14 12.91 -22.68
C ASP A 157 28.84 12.20 -22.32
N ARG A 158 27.83 12.25 -23.19
CA ARG A 158 26.57 11.50 -23.00
C ARG A 158 26.78 10.00 -22.93
N LYS A 159 27.69 9.47 -23.75
CA LYS A 159 28.05 8.06 -23.66
C LYS A 159 28.69 7.67 -22.33
N ALA A 160 29.56 8.53 -21.78
CA ALA A 160 30.14 8.29 -20.47
C ALA A 160 29.06 8.33 -19.35
N ILE A 161 28.09 9.25 -19.49
CA ILE A 161 26.94 9.33 -18.60
C ILE A 161 26.07 8.04 -18.72
N GLN A 162 25.82 7.56 -19.96
CA GLN A 162 25.09 6.32 -20.18
C GLN A 162 25.78 5.13 -19.53
N ASP A 163 27.10 5.02 -19.65
CA ASP A 163 27.87 3.94 -19.03
C ASP A 163 27.71 3.97 -17.48
N GLU A 164 27.61 5.14 -16.85
CA GLU A 164 27.34 5.28 -15.42
C GLU A 164 25.89 4.88 -15.06
N ILE A 165 24.91 5.29 -15.87
CA ILE A 165 23.49 4.90 -15.70
C ILE A 165 23.34 3.39 -15.81
N ASP A 166 24.00 2.73 -16.77
CA ASP A 166 23.97 1.27 -16.95
C ASP A 166 24.56 0.54 -15.72
N GLN A 167 25.62 1.09 -15.12
CA GLN A 167 26.19 0.54 -13.89
C GLN A 167 25.24 0.70 -12.70
N LEU A 168 24.60 1.84 -12.56
CA LEU A 168 23.60 2.06 -11.49
C LEU A 168 22.38 1.16 -11.65
N THR A 169 21.90 0.95 -12.87
CA THR A 169 20.81 0.01 -13.17
C THR A 169 21.20 -1.43 -12.80
N THR A 170 22.41 -1.84 -13.14
CA THR A 170 22.95 -3.17 -12.76
C THR A 170 23.07 -3.30 -11.24
N GLU A 171 23.47 -2.23 -10.54
CA GLU A 171 23.57 -2.25 -9.07
C GLU A 171 22.19 -2.30 -8.40
N ILE A 172 21.17 -1.63 -8.95
CA ILE A 172 19.78 -1.75 -8.50
C ILE A 172 19.33 -3.22 -8.60
N ASP A 173 19.57 -3.88 -9.73
CA ASP A 173 19.25 -5.29 -9.90
C ASP A 173 20.00 -6.18 -8.90
N ARG A 174 21.29 -5.90 -8.67
CA ARG A 174 22.09 -6.63 -7.67
C ARG A 174 21.51 -6.47 -6.26
N VAL A 175 21.15 -5.25 -5.85
CA VAL A 175 20.54 -4.98 -4.54
C VAL A 175 19.22 -5.73 -4.41
N SER A 176 18.37 -5.71 -5.44
CA SER A 176 17.10 -6.44 -5.47
C SER A 176 17.31 -7.97 -5.32
N GLU A 177 18.33 -8.53 -5.98
CA GLU A 177 18.62 -9.96 -5.95
C GLU A 177 19.38 -10.43 -4.71
N THR A 178 20.10 -9.56 -4.02
CA THR A 178 20.94 -9.94 -2.86
C THR A 178 20.30 -9.63 -1.53
N THR A 179 19.33 -8.71 -1.46
CA THR A 179 18.67 -8.34 -0.21
C THR A 179 17.74 -9.45 0.25
N LYS A 180 18.13 -10.13 1.32
CA LYS A 180 17.36 -11.25 1.88
C LYS A 180 17.30 -11.17 3.41
N PHE A 181 16.22 -11.71 3.96
CA PHE A 181 16.04 -11.95 5.38
C PHE A 181 15.63 -13.41 5.58
N ASN A 182 16.40 -14.16 6.35
CA ASN A 182 16.17 -15.58 6.62
C ASN A 182 15.82 -16.39 5.33
N GLU A 183 16.70 -16.32 4.32
CA GLU A 183 16.59 -16.98 3.00
C GLU A 183 15.48 -16.45 2.07
N THR A 184 14.59 -15.58 2.54
CA THR A 184 13.56 -14.92 1.72
C THR A 184 14.12 -13.66 1.08
N TYR A 185 14.08 -13.56 -0.25
CA TYR A 185 14.46 -12.35 -0.98
C TYR A 185 13.35 -11.32 -0.86
N LEU A 186 13.68 -10.14 -0.30
CA LEU A 186 12.67 -9.15 0.05
C LEU A 186 12.26 -8.25 -1.12
N LEU A 187 13.19 -7.96 -2.04
CA LEU A 187 13.00 -6.98 -3.13
C LEU A 187 12.87 -7.60 -4.52
N LYS A 188 13.06 -8.90 -4.63
CA LYS A 188 13.01 -9.64 -5.91
C LYS A 188 11.58 -9.93 -6.37
N GLY A 189 10.62 -9.88 -5.46
CA GLY A 189 9.26 -10.37 -5.67
C GLY A 189 9.13 -11.88 -5.46
N ASP A 190 7.93 -12.42 -5.68
CA ASP A 190 7.60 -13.84 -5.48
C ASP A 190 7.05 -14.47 -6.76
N GLY A 191 7.34 -15.77 -6.91
CA GLY A 191 6.84 -16.56 -8.02
C GLY A 191 7.71 -16.51 -9.29
N ALA A 192 7.08 -16.78 -10.43
CA ALA A 192 7.70 -16.71 -11.75
C ALA A 192 7.44 -15.34 -12.38
N ASP A 193 8.35 -14.93 -13.29
CA ASP A 193 8.18 -13.70 -14.08
C ASP A 193 6.82 -13.68 -14.78
N LYS A 194 6.11 -12.59 -14.64
CA LYS A 194 4.86 -12.30 -15.34
C LYS A 194 5.00 -11.02 -16.17
N ALA A 195 4.20 -10.95 -17.22
CA ALA A 195 4.15 -9.76 -18.05
C ALA A 195 3.31 -8.68 -17.36
N HIS A 196 3.94 -7.57 -17.05
CA HIS A 196 3.31 -6.36 -16.50
C HIS A 196 3.30 -5.26 -17.55
N ASN A 197 2.36 -4.32 -17.43
CA ASN A 197 2.29 -3.16 -18.30
C ASN A 197 3.29 -2.11 -17.82
N VAL A 198 3.99 -1.50 -18.79
CA VAL A 198 4.83 -0.33 -18.53
C VAL A 198 3.96 0.93 -18.51
N ASN A 199 4.31 1.93 -17.71
CA ASN A 199 3.62 3.21 -17.67
C ASN A 199 3.75 3.94 -19.01
N ALA A 200 2.69 4.67 -19.39
CA ALA A 200 2.73 5.55 -20.55
C ALA A 200 3.20 6.95 -20.12
N HIS A 201 4.07 7.56 -20.93
CA HIS A 201 4.62 8.89 -20.70
C HIS A 201 4.22 9.82 -21.85
N ASP A 202 4.04 11.11 -21.54
CA ASP A 202 3.60 12.13 -22.51
C ASP A 202 4.73 12.68 -23.42
N ALA A 203 5.94 12.19 -23.24
CA ALA A 203 7.15 12.65 -23.96
C ALA A 203 7.46 14.14 -23.77
N GLY A 204 6.92 14.80 -22.74
CA GLY A 204 7.09 16.24 -22.52
C GLY A 204 6.43 17.11 -23.60
N ILE A 205 5.45 16.59 -24.34
CA ILE A 205 4.73 17.30 -25.38
C ILE A 205 3.60 18.15 -24.75
N ASP A 206 3.58 19.43 -25.03
CA ASP A 206 2.60 20.35 -24.45
C ASP A 206 1.16 20.03 -24.89
N GLY A 207 0.29 19.88 -23.89
CA GLY A 207 -1.15 19.64 -24.09
C GLY A 207 -1.54 18.19 -24.38
N VAL A 208 -0.65 17.23 -24.18
CA VAL A 208 -0.97 15.81 -24.22
C VAL A 208 -1.73 15.40 -22.96
N THR A 209 -2.79 14.62 -23.13
CA THR A 209 -3.53 14.00 -22.02
C THR A 209 -3.56 12.49 -22.21
N LEU A 210 -3.22 11.76 -21.13
CA LEU A 210 -3.20 10.30 -21.11
C LEU A 210 -4.35 9.81 -20.24
N THR A 211 -5.26 9.01 -20.80
CA THR A 211 -6.37 8.39 -20.08
C THR A 211 -6.16 6.88 -20.03
N ASP A 212 -5.80 6.36 -18.85
CA ASP A 212 -5.51 4.94 -18.64
C ASP A 212 -6.81 4.11 -18.69
N LYS A 213 -6.81 3.06 -19.52
CA LYS A 213 -7.90 2.08 -19.66
C LYS A 213 -7.43 0.64 -19.37
N GLY A 214 -6.35 0.48 -18.62
CA GLY A 214 -5.76 -0.81 -18.27
C GLY A 214 -4.62 -1.21 -19.21
N ASP A 215 -4.85 -2.11 -20.16
CA ASP A 215 -3.83 -2.49 -21.18
C ASP A 215 -3.64 -1.43 -22.26
N GLU A 216 -4.58 -0.51 -22.38
CA GLU A 216 -4.60 0.55 -23.38
C GLU A 216 -4.66 1.92 -22.71
N VAL A 217 -4.10 2.92 -23.38
CA VAL A 217 -4.16 4.33 -22.97
C VAL A 217 -4.73 5.13 -24.13
N GLU A 218 -5.76 5.89 -23.90
CA GLU A 218 -6.26 6.87 -24.86
C GLU A 218 -5.42 8.13 -24.73
N VAL A 219 -4.77 8.50 -25.81
CA VAL A 219 -3.90 9.66 -25.90
C VAL A 219 -4.61 10.73 -26.72
N THR A 220 -4.79 11.91 -26.13
CA THR A 220 -5.34 13.07 -26.84
C THR A 220 -4.24 14.13 -26.92
N LEU A 221 -3.86 14.46 -28.13
CA LEU A 221 -2.91 15.53 -28.45
C LEU A 221 -3.65 16.87 -28.58
N LYS A 222 -2.91 17.95 -28.47
CA LYS A 222 -3.45 19.30 -28.72
C LYS A 222 -3.92 19.46 -30.16
N GLU A 223 -5.09 20.01 -30.35
CA GLU A 223 -5.57 20.36 -31.72
C GLU A 223 -4.68 21.43 -32.35
N LEU A 224 -4.14 21.13 -33.53
CA LEU A 224 -3.19 21.97 -34.24
C LEU A 224 -3.87 22.69 -35.41
N HIS A 225 -3.61 23.99 -35.49
CA HIS A 225 -4.15 24.84 -36.56
C HIS A 225 -3.03 25.40 -37.45
N ALA A 226 -3.35 25.71 -38.67
CA ALA A 226 -2.42 26.34 -39.61
C ALA A 226 -1.82 27.63 -39.02
N GLY A 227 -0.49 27.73 -39.02
CA GLY A 227 0.26 28.84 -38.44
C GLY A 227 0.73 28.61 -37.00
N ASP A 228 0.26 27.54 -36.31
CA ASP A 228 0.75 27.20 -34.99
C ASP A 228 2.23 26.77 -35.04
N LYS A 229 2.94 27.10 -33.98
CA LYS A 229 4.33 26.69 -33.79
C LYS A 229 4.39 25.66 -32.68
N ILE A 230 5.01 24.54 -32.96
CA ILE A 230 5.18 23.43 -32.05
C ILE A 230 6.66 23.01 -31.98
N SER A 231 7.05 22.44 -30.86
CA SER A 231 8.37 21.82 -30.70
C SER A 231 8.18 20.33 -30.50
N ILE A 232 8.69 19.52 -31.40
CA ILE A 232 8.65 18.06 -31.33
C ILE A 232 10.10 17.60 -31.36
N ALA A 233 10.48 16.82 -30.37
CA ALA A 233 11.81 16.25 -30.30
C ALA A 233 12.93 17.32 -30.37
N GLY A 234 12.75 18.48 -29.69
CA GLY A 234 13.71 19.58 -29.70
C GLY A 234 13.79 20.34 -31.02
N LYS A 235 12.98 20.01 -32.03
CA LYS A 235 12.88 20.75 -33.33
C LYS A 235 11.61 21.56 -33.35
N ASN A 236 11.75 22.81 -33.76
CA ASN A 236 10.60 23.72 -33.94
C ASN A 236 10.00 23.54 -35.31
N TYR A 237 8.70 23.30 -35.34
CA TYR A 237 7.91 23.21 -36.58
C TYR A 237 6.83 24.26 -36.60
N THR A 238 6.45 24.67 -37.81
CA THR A 238 5.28 25.52 -38.07
C THR A 238 4.25 24.70 -38.84
N ILE A 239 3.02 24.71 -38.35
CA ILE A 239 1.94 23.98 -39.04
C ILE A 239 1.59 24.73 -40.31
N GLY A 240 1.81 24.09 -41.44
CA GLY A 240 1.48 24.60 -42.75
C GLY A 240 -0.03 24.55 -43.02
N GLY A 241 -0.55 25.56 -43.72
CA GLY A 241 -1.95 25.65 -44.07
C GLY A 241 -2.22 25.24 -45.52
N GLU A 242 -3.43 24.75 -45.73
CA GLU A 242 -4.01 24.48 -47.02
C GLU A 242 -4.79 25.72 -47.55
N GLU A 243 -5.35 25.63 -48.78
CA GLU A 243 -6.13 26.70 -49.40
C GLU A 243 -7.29 27.19 -48.53
N ASP A 244 -7.96 26.27 -47.84
CA ASP A 244 -9.08 26.57 -46.94
C ASP A 244 -8.64 27.35 -45.69
N ASP A 245 -7.47 27.06 -45.12
CA ASP A 245 -6.93 27.77 -43.96
C ASP A 245 -6.57 29.20 -44.29
N VAL A 246 -5.96 29.41 -45.45
CA VAL A 246 -5.67 30.76 -45.94
C VAL A 246 -6.97 31.53 -46.20
N THR A 247 -7.95 30.89 -46.83
CA THR A 247 -9.27 31.49 -47.08
C THR A 247 -9.94 31.90 -45.78
N LYS A 248 -9.86 31.06 -44.75
CA LYS A 248 -10.37 31.35 -43.41
C LYS A 248 -9.61 32.52 -42.76
N LEU A 249 -8.26 32.52 -42.81
CA LEU A 249 -7.44 33.60 -42.30
C LEU A 249 -7.82 34.95 -42.93
N LEU A 250 -7.96 34.98 -44.25
CA LEU A 250 -8.29 36.20 -45.00
C LEU A 250 -9.71 36.68 -44.67
N ASN A 251 -10.68 35.77 -44.58
CA ASN A 251 -12.06 36.09 -44.19
C ASN A 251 -12.14 36.63 -42.76
N ASP A 252 -11.46 35.97 -41.79
CA ASP A 252 -11.42 36.39 -40.39
C ASP A 252 -10.76 37.77 -40.23
N ALA A 253 -9.75 38.05 -41.03
CA ALA A 253 -9.10 39.36 -41.09
C ALA A 253 -9.89 40.42 -41.87
N GLY A 254 -11.04 40.06 -42.44
CA GLY A 254 -11.86 40.96 -43.23
C GLY A 254 -11.23 41.38 -44.60
N VAL A 255 -10.27 40.57 -45.08
CA VAL A 255 -9.64 40.78 -46.38
C VAL A 255 -10.53 40.18 -47.44
N THR A 256 -11.14 41.04 -48.24
CA THR A 256 -12.05 40.70 -49.35
C THR A 256 -11.61 41.41 -50.59
N ASP A 257 -12.16 41.03 -51.74
CA ASP A 257 -11.91 41.72 -53.04
C ASP A 257 -12.56 43.11 -53.07
N THR A 258 -12.23 43.94 -52.08
CA THR A 258 -12.72 45.28 -51.87
C THR A 258 -11.58 46.31 -51.90
N ASP A 259 -11.85 47.49 -52.36
CA ASP A 259 -10.85 48.56 -52.49
C ASP A 259 -10.17 48.84 -51.13
N LYS A 260 -8.81 48.86 -51.12
CA LYS A 260 -7.93 49.06 -49.96
C LYS A 260 -7.84 47.89 -48.96
N ALA A 261 -8.36 46.73 -49.26
CA ALA A 261 -8.06 45.54 -48.50
C ALA A 261 -6.55 45.22 -48.56
N LYS A 262 -5.93 44.88 -47.43
CA LYS A 262 -4.48 44.66 -47.32
C LYS A 262 -4.15 43.22 -46.84
N VAL A 263 -3.12 42.67 -47.46
CA VAL A 263 -2.54 41.38 -47.08
C VAL A 263 -1.03 41.45 -47.24
N THR A 264 -0.29 40.79 -46.32
CA THR A 264 1.16 40.69 -46.44
C THR A 264 1.53 39.27 -46.88
N ILE A 265 2.31 39.15 -47.95
CA ILE A 265 2.76 37.89 -48.53
C ILE A 265 4.28 37.91 -48.57
N ASN A 266 4.93 36.96 -47.90
CA ASN A 266 6.39 36.89 -47.80
C ASN A 266 7.05 38.21 -47.35
N GLY A 267 6.41 38.92 -46.41
CA GLY A 267 6.88 40.22 -45.91
C GLY A 267 6.56 41.43 -46.77
N THR A 268 5.96 41.27 -47.97
CA THR A 268 5.54 42.38 -48.86
C THR A 268 4.05 42.63 -48.69
N GLU A 269 3.68 43.90 -48.41
CA GLU A 269 2.26 44.31 -48.30
C GLU A 269 1.68 44.47 -49.65
N TYR A 270 0.53 43.89 -49.92
CA TYR A 270 -0.29 44.02 -51.07
C TYR A 270 -1.62 44.66 -50.72
N THR A 271 -2.06 45.64 -51.54
CA THR A 271 -3.34 46.32 -51.33
C THR A 271 -4.22 46.12 -52.58
N TYR A 272 -5.50 45.83 -52.34
CA TYR A 272 -6.47 45.64 -53.37
C TYR A 272 -6.90 47.03 -53.95
N TYR A 273 -6.80 47.18 -55.25
CA TYR A 273 -7.20 48.41 -55.96
C TYR A 273 -8.21 48.09 -57.03
N THR A 274 -9.24 48.90 -57.09
CA THR A 274 -10.25 48.96 -58.19
C THR A 274 -10.04 50.12 -59.10
N LYS A 275 -9.21 51.10 -58.69
CA LYS A 275 -8.91 52.35 -59.39
C LYS A 275 -7.41 52.65 -59.36
N THR A 276 -6.99 53.53 -60.31
CA THR A 276 -5.63 54.09 -60.36
C THR A 276 -5.29 54.88 -59.08
N ALA A 277 -3.99 55.12 -58.81
CA ALA A 277 -3.48 55.78 -57.59
C ALA A 277 -4.13 57.18 -57.37
N ASP A 278 -4.52 57.88 -58.43
CA ASP A 278 -5.21 59.16 -58.37
C ASP A 278 -6.71 59.04 -58.01
N GLY A 279 -7.26 57.84 -57.95
CA GLY A 279 -8.66 57.52 -57.61
C GLY A 279 -9.65 57.89 -58.70
N LYS A 280 -9.19 58.29 -59.88
CA LYS A 280 -10.04 58.86 -61.01
C LYS A 280 -10.36 57.83 -62.06
N THR A 281 -9.43 56.93 -62.36
CA THR A 281 -9.60 55.98 -63.49
C THR A 281 -9.84 54.58 -62.92
N ASN A 282 -10.88 53.87 -63.39
CA ASN A 282 -11.09 52.43 -63.02
C ASN A 282 -10.03 51.59 -63.71
N LEU A 283 -9.54 50.59 -63.01
CA LEU A 283 -8.64 49.58 -63.55
C LEU A 283 -9.40 48.61 -64.45
N ASN A 284 -8.79 48.22 -65.57
CA ASN A 284 -9.34 47.22 -66.48
C ASN A 284 -9.47 45.84 -65.76
N LYS A 285 -8.57 45.56 -64.83
CA LYS A 285 -8.62 44.42 -63.93
C LYS A 285 -8.28 44.87 -62.50
N ALA A 286 -9.21 44.73 -61.57
CA ALA A 286 -8.98 44.95 -60.15
C ALA A 286 -8.13 43.84 -59.62
N GLY A 287 -7.41 44.10 -58.54
CA GLY A 287 -6.60 43.06 -57.85
C GLY A 287 -5.66 43.63 -56.82
N PHE A 288 -4.79 42.76 -56.26
CA PHE A 288 -3.79 43.10 -55.25
C PHE A 288 -2.47 43.53 -55.89
N PHE A 289 -1.99 44.72 -55.55
CA PHE A 289 -0.77 45.32 -56.03
C PHE A 289 0.19 45.63 -54.87
N ALA A 290 1.48 45.40 -55.06
CA ALA A 290 2.51 45.80 -54.10
C ALA A 290 2.69 47.33 -54.05
N THR A 291 2.42 48.02 -55.15
CA THR A 291 2.42 49.50 -55.27
C THR A 291 1.14 49.96 -55.97
N ALA A 292 0.63 51.12 -55.58
CA ALA A 292 -0.58 51.67 -56.22
C ALA A 292 -0.41 51.78 -57.72
N PRO A 293 -1.36 51.29 -58.53
CA PRO A 293 -1.25 51.30 -60.01
C PRO A 293 -1.50 52.70 -60.62
N ASP A 294 -0.59 53.14 -61.48
CA ASP A 294 -0.65 54.46 -62.11
C ASP A 294 -1.45 54.45 -63.40
N LYS A 295 -1.69 53.29 -64.02
CA LYS A 295 -2.36 53.15 -65.35
C LYS A 295 -3.50 52.12 -65.23
N ALA A 296 -4.56 52.35 -66.09
CA ALA A 296 -5.71 51.43 -66.14
C ALA A 296 -5.35 49.99 -66.56
N ASP A 297 -4.30 49.82 -67.35
CA ASP A 297 -3.83 48.52 -67.86
C ASP A 297 -2.79 47.85 -66.95
N ALA A 298 -2.56 48.36 -65.69
CA ALA A 298 -1.63 47.77 -64.78
C ALA A 298 -2.06 46.32 -64.44
N THR A 299 -1.10 45.42 -64.42
CA THR A 299 -1.34 44.02 -64.09
C THR A 299 -1.20 43.82 -62.58
N ALA A 300 -2.23 43.30 -61.92
CA ALA A 300 -2.20 42.95 -60.49
C ALA A 300 -1.21 41.84 -60.25
N ASN A 301 -0.57 41.85 -59.10
CA ASN A 301 0.27 40.74 -58.64
C ASN A 301 -0.58 39.50 -58.36
N TYR A 302 -1.78 39.70 -57.74
CA TYR A 302 -2.78 38.66 -57.51
C TYR A 302 -4.18 39.22 -57.94
N GLU A 303 -4.95 38.42 -58.63
CA GLU A 303 -6.25 38.88 -59.16
C GLU A 303 -7.33 39.00 -58.07
N ASN A 304 -7.33 38.09 -57.08
CA ASN A 304 -8.34 38.06 -56.03
C ASN A 304 -7.83 37.31 -54.81
N VAL A 305 -8.62 37.27 -53.74
CA VAL A 305 -8.35 36.49 -52.48
C VAL A 305 -8.14 35.02 -52.81
N ALA A 306 -8.90 34.43 -53.74
CA ALA A 306 -8.74 33.02 -54.10
C ALA A 306 -7.41 32.73 -54.82
N ALA A 307 -6.82 33.67 -55.52
CA ALA A 307 -5.49 33.54 -56.12
C ALA A 307 -4.39 33.58 -55.06
N ILE A 308 -4.58 34.35 -53.99
CA ILE A 308 -3.68 34.37 -52.82
C ILE A 308 -3.78 33.05 -52.04
N ALA A 309 -4.98 32.52 -51.84
CA ALA A 309 -5.20 31.25 -51.13
C ALA A 309 -4.52 30.04 -51.81
N LYS A 310 -4.32 30.10 -53.12
CA LYS A 310 -3.63 29.05 -53.93
C LYS A 310 -2.11 29.18 -53.96
N LEU A 311 -1.54 30.16 -53.28
CA LEU A 311 -0.09 30.27 -53.18
C LEU A 311 0.48 29.09 -52.40
N LYS A 312 1.63 28.60 -52.82
CA LYS A 312 2.34 27.51 -52.20
C LYS A 312 3.67 27.98 -51.63
N SER A 313 4.11 27.35 -50.53
CA SER A 313 5.37 27.68 -49.84
C SER A 313 5.51 29.20 -49.61
N SER A 314 4.46 29.83 -49.13
CA SER A 314 4.40 31.28 -48.92
C SER A 314 3.78 31.64 -47.59
N THR A 315 4.37 32.58 -46.87
CA THR A 315 3.80 33.06 -45.60
C THR A 315 2.81 34.21 -45.91
N ILE A 316 1.55 33.98 -45.57
CA ILE A 316 0.46 34.94 -45.76
C ILE A 316 0.05 35.47 -44.39
N SER A 317 0.07 36.77 -44.20
CA SER A 317 -0.28 37.42 -42.94
C SER A 317 -1.41 38.44 -43.15
N ALA A 318 -2.43 38.35 -42.31
CA ALA A 318 -3.55 39.27 -42.28
C ALA A 318 -4.12 39.39 -40.87
N GLY A 319 -4.56 40.58 -40.46
CA GLY A 319 -5.18 40.79 -39.15
C GLY A 319 -4.29 40.44 -37.94
N GLY A 320 -2.95 40.46 -38.11
CA GLY A 320 -2.00 40.10 -37.04
C GLY A 320 -1.76 38.60 -36.88
N LYS A 321 -2.38 37.75 -37.67
CA LYS A 321 -2.14 36.31 -37.79
C LYS A 321 -1.38 35.98 -39.06
N SER A 322 -0.67 34.86 -39.10
CA SER A 322 0.05 34.39 -40.27
C SER A 322 -0.12 32.90 -40.48
N VAL A 323 -0.25 32.48 -41.72
CA VAL A 323 -0.29 31.10 -42.17
C VAL A 323 0.78 30.90 -43.24
N THR A 324 1.59 29.87 -43.13
CA THR A 324 2.54 29.47 -44.16
C THR A 324 1.93 28.33 -44.96
N THR A 325 1.72 28.55 -46.25
CA THR A 325 1.13 27.53 -47.13
C THR A 325 2.12 26.45 -47.49
N MET A 326 1.63 25.23 -47.61
CA MET A 326 2.43 24.07 -48.01
C MET A 326 2.73 24.06 -49.51
N GLY A 327 3.93 23.56 -49.85
CA GLY A 327 4.28 23.18 -51.22
C GLY A 327 3.59 21.90 -51.67
N THR A 328 4.23 21.18 -52.55
CA THR A 328 3.79 19.81 -52.97
C THR A 328 4.31 18.78 -51.98
N ALA A 329 3.64 18.61 -50.83
CA ALA A 329 4.07 17.70 -49.80
C ALA A 329 3.34 16.34 -49.93
N THR A 330 4.03 15.32 -50.39
CA THR A 330 3.52 13.93 -50.38
C THR A 330 3.84 13.20 -49.06
N ASP A 331 4.81 13.70 -48.28
CA ASP A 331 5.30 13.16 -47.01
C ASP A 331 4.86 13.99 -45.79
N GLY A 332 4.05 15.05 -46.05
CA GLY A 332 3.58 15.97 -44.99
C GLY A 332 4.61 17.02 -44.56
N VAL A 333 5.72 17.18 -45.29
CA VAL A 333 6.76 18.18 -45.06
C VAL A 333 6.83 19.10 -46.30
N ASP A 334 7.02 20.42 -46.12
CA ASP A 334 7.16 21.34 -47.24
C ASP A 334 8.47 21.13 -48.02
N ASP A 335 8.39 21.07 -49.36
CA ASP A 335 9.54 20.79 -50.23
C ASP A 335 10.66 21.84 -50.16
N LYS A 336 10.34 23.06 -49.72
CA LYS A 336 11.29 24.18 -49.63
C LYS A 336 11.76 24.47 -48.20
N ASP A 337 10.91 24.19 -47.24
CA ASP A 337 11.19 24.46 -45.83
C ASP A 337 10.77 23.28 -44.96
N SER A 338 11.72 22.44 -44.60
CA SER A 338 11.51 21.27 -43.78
C SER A 338 11.02 21.57 -42.36
N SER A 339 10.98 22.85 -41.94
CA SER A 339 10.39 23.27 -40.67
C SER A 339 8.87 23.50 -40.76
N VAL A 340 8.30 23.47 -41.99
CA VAL A 340 6.85 23.59 -42.24
C VAL A 340 6.29 22.19 -42.51
N ILE A 341 5.35 21.77 -41.69
CA ILE A 341 4.74 20.43 -41.75
C ILE A 341 3.22 20.49 -41.65
N THR A 342 2.53 19.47 -42.18
CA THR A 342 1.07 19.36 -41.99
C THR A 342 0.74 18.99 -40.56
N ALA A 343 -0.47 19.33 -40.07
CA ALA A 343 -0.96 18.88 -38.76
C ALA A 343 -0.94 17.37 -38.63
N LYS A 344 -1.31 16.62 -39.67
CA LYS A 344 -1.24 15.17 -39.70
C LYS A 344 0.18 14.63 -39.50
N LYS A 345 1.18 15.26 -40.15
CA LYS A 345 2.58 14.92 -39.96
C LYS A 345 3.06 15.21 -38.54
N ALA A 346 2.61 16.31 -37.95
CA ALA A 346 2.89 16.65 -36.57
C ALA A 346 2.33 15.61 -35.63
N TYR A 347 1.06 15.23 -35.75
CA TYR A 347 0.45 14.18 -34.93
C TYR A 347 1.18 12.83 -35.04
N MET A 348 1.62 12.47 -36.25
CA MET A 348 2.40 11.26 -36.48
C MET A 348 3.77 11.34 -35.77
N LEU A 349 4.44 12.49 -35.80
CA LEU A 349 5.72 12.70 -35.09
C LEU A 349 5.53 12.69 -33.58
N GLU A 350 4.53 13.39 -33.06
CA GLU A 350 4.18 13.39 -31.63
C GLU A 350 3.84 11.99 -31.16
N THR A 351 3.05 11.22 -31.91
CA THR A 351 2.75 9.83 -31.59
C THR A 351 4.03 8.96 -31.51
N ALA A 352 4.96 9.17 -32.43
CA ALA A 352 6.22 8.43 -32.44
C ALA A 352 7.08 8.77 -31.19
N GLU A 353 7.07 10.01 -30.73
CA GLU A 353 7.78 10.40 -29.52
C GLU A 353 7.10 9.87 -28.24
N VAL A 354 5.75 9.90 -28.17
CA VAL A 354 4.99 9.28 -27.08
C VAL A 354 5.26 7.77 -27.00
N LEU A 355 5.34 7.09 -28.16
CA LEU A 355 5.71 5.65 -28.20
C LEU A 355 7.12 5.40 -27.69
N LYS A 356 8.09 6.26 -28.04
CA LYS A 356 9.47 6.12 -27.52
C LYS A 356 9.53 6.32 -26.01
N ALA A 357 8.91 7.38 -25.50
CA ALA A 357 8.87 7.68 -24.07
C ALA A 357 8.18 6.56 -23.30
N SER A 358 7.03 6.08 -23.77
CA SER A 358 6.27 4.98 -23.18
C SER A 358 6.90 3.61 -23.38
N GLY A 359 7.95 3.48 -24.18
CA GLY A 359 8.70 2.25 -24.44
C GLY A 359 9.86 2.03 -23.47
N ILE A 360 10.17 2.99 -22.60
CA ILE A 360 11.25 2.87 -21.62
C ILE A 360 10.90 1.74 -20.65
N GLY A 361 11.87 0.86 -20.39
CA GLY A 361 11.68 -0.28 -19.49
C GLY A 361 10.95 -1.48 -20.09
N ALA A 362 10.40 -1.37 -21.31
CA ALA A 362 9.61 -2.43 -21.92
C ALA A 362 10.46 -3.49 -22.63
N ASP A 363 10.20 -4.77 -22.38
CA ASP A 363 10.71 -5.89 -23.18
C ASP A 363 9.97 -5.99 -24.54
N LYS A 364 8.68 -5.66 -24.54
CA LYS A 364 7.85 -5.52 -25.74
C LYS A 364 7.40 -4.07 -25.87
N ALA A 365 7.84 -3.41 -26.94
CA ALA A 365 7.52 -2.01 -27.19
C ALA A 365 6.00 -1.76 -27.27
N PRO A 366 5.53 -0.57 -26.83
CA PRO A 366 4.15 -0.15 -27.02
C PRO A 366 3.83 0.02 -28.53
N THR A 367 2.55 -0.01 -28.86
CA THR A 367 2.07 0.19 -30.23
C THR A 367 0.93 1.20 -30.24
N ALA A 368 0.92 2.08 -31.24
CA ALA A 368 -0.20 3.00 -31.46
C ALA A 368 -1.17 2.45 -32.49
N THR A 369 -2.44 2.68 -32.29
CA THR A 369 -3.48 2.40 -33.28
C THR A 369 -4.16 3.72 -33.63
N GLY A 370 -4.19 4.06 -34.94
CA GLY A 370 -4.81 5.28 -35.47
C GLY A 370 -3.81 6.24 -36.09
N ASN A 371 -2.60 6.40 -35.57
CA ASN A 371 -1.56 7.34 -36.02
C ASN A 371 -0.31 6.67 -36.61
N ASP A 372 -0.46 5.48 -37.13
CA ASP A 372 0.61 4.70 -37.77
C ASP A 372 0.91 5.15 -39.24
N ALA A 373 -0.02 5.91 -39.86
CA ALA A 373 0.14 6.43 -41.19
C ALA A 373 -0.33 7.91 -41.29
N LEU A 374 0.28 8.65 -42.24
CA LEU A 374 -0.03 10.09 -42.43
C LEU A 374 -1.50 10.35 -42.72
N ASP A 375 -2.17 9.47 -43.46
CA ASP A 375 -3.57 9.65 -43.86
C ASP A 375 -4.54 9.45 -42.68
N THR A 376 -4.18 8.66 -41.70
CA THR A 376 -5.00 8.30 -40.52
C THR A 376 -4.66 9.09 -39.28
N ALA A 377 -3.58 9.89 -39.31
CA ALA A 377 -3.14 10.65 -38.16
C ALA A 377 -4.15 11.71 -37.71
N THR A 378 -4.56 11.67 -36.46
CA THR A 378 -5.49 12.57 -35.80
C THR A 378 -4.93 13.02 -34.45
N ASN A 379 -5.60 13.96 -33.81
CA ASN A 379 -5.25 14.39 -32.45
C ASN A 379 -5.61 13.36 -31.35
N GLU A 380 -6.25 12.26 -31.70
CA GLU A 380 -6.61 11.19 -30.75
C GLU A 380 -6.15 9.84 -31.29
N PHE A 381 -5.51 9.05 -30.46
CA PHE A 381 -5.11 7.68 -30.80
C PHE A 381 -5.10 6.78 -29.57
N THR A 382 -5.11 5.47 -29.79
CA THR A 382 -5.01 4.49 -28.72
C THR A 382 -3.60 3.90 -28.70
N LEU A 383 -2.96 3.99 -27.52
CA LEU A 383 -1.66 3.37 -27.25
C LEU A 383 -1.89 2.08 -26.49
N THR A 384 -1.44 0.96 -27.06
CA THR A 384 -1.34 -0.32 -26.30
C THR A 384 -0.03 -0.31 -25.55
N LYS A 385 -0.10 -0.47 -24.22
CA LYS A 385 1.07 -0.40 -23.32
C LYS A 385 2.14 -1.43 -23.67
N GLY A 386 3.39 -1.03 -23.54
CA GLY A 386 4.52 -1.94 -23.55
C GLY A 386 4.43 -2.95 -22.40
N LYS A 387 5.07 -4.09 -22.56
CA LYS A 387 5.11 -5.15 -21.52
C LYS A 387 6.53 -5.46 -21.11
N VAL A 388 6.71 -5.66 -19.81
CA VAL A 388 7.97 -6.03 -19.17
C VAL A 388 7.73 -7.24 -18.26
N ASN A 389 8.70 -8.13 -18.16
CA ASN A 389 8.59 -9.34 -17.34
C ASN A 389 9.36 -9.16 -16.05
N TYR A 390 8.67 -9.32 -14.92
CA TYR A 390 9.27 -9.40 -13.58
C TYR A 390 8.33 -10.17 -12.63
N ASN A 391 8.82 -10.51 -11.44
CA ASN A 391 8.06 -11.25 -10.43
C ASN A 391 6.97 -10.37 -9.81
N ASP A 392 5.83 -10.97 -9.45
CA ASP A 392 4.80 -10.30 -8.65
C ASP A 392 5.33 -9.86 -7.29
N ALA A 393 4.57 -9.01 -6.60
CA ALA A 393 4.89 -8.57 -5.25
C ALA A 393 5.06 -9.75 -4.29
N LEU A 394 6.11 -9.71 -3.46
CA LEU A 394 6.26 -10.63 -2.33
C LEU A 394 5.20 -10.31 -1.28
N SER A 395 4.43 -11.32 -0.87
CA SER A 395 3.45 -11.20 0.20
C SER A 395 3.69 -12.27 1.25
N PHE A 396 3.96 -11.86 2.49
CA PHE A 396 4.05 -12.78 3.62
C PHE A 396 3.23 -12.29 4.81
N ASN A 397 2.77 -13.24 5.62
CA ASN A 397 1.89 -12.97 6.74
C ASN A 397 2.59 -13.28 8.05
N LEU A 398 2.70 -12.29 8.91
CA LEU A 398 3.20 -12.41 10.28
C LEU A 398 2.06 -12.79 11.21
N HIS A 399 2.20 -13.89 11.96
CA HIS A 399 1.20 -14.30 12.94
C HIS A 399 1.50 -13.65 14.31
N VAL A 400 0.68 -12.68 14.68
CA VAL A 400 0.85 -11.81 15.85
C VAL A 400 -0.25 -12.01 16.90
N GLY A 401 -0.68 -13.25 17.13
CA GLY A 401 -1.69 -13.58 18.13
C GLY A 401 -1.49 -14.96 18.73
N ALA A 402 -2.16 -15.25 19.85
CA ALA A 402 -2.06 -16.54 20.57
C ALA A 402 -2.95 -17.63 19.97
N ASP A 403 -3.97 -17.27 19.20
CA ASP A 403 -5.00 -18.17 18.69
C ASP A 403 -4.97 -18.24 17.15
N ALA A 404 -5.52 -19.33 16.59
CA ALA A 404 -5.53 -19.61 15.14
C ALA A 404 -6.51 -18.74 14.32
N ASP A 405 -6.81 -17.53 14.76
CA ASP A 405 -7.69 -16.60 14.06
C ASP A 405 -6.93 -15.91 12.92
N MET A 406 -7.58 -15.77 11.75
CA MET A 406 -7.01 -15.09 10.59
C MET A 406 -6.84 -13.58 10.82
N THR A 407 -7.58 -12.99 11.76
CA THR A 407 -7.42 -11.59 12.16
C THR A 407 -6.10 -11.32 12.88
N ASN A 408 -5.46 -12.37 13.40
CA ASN A 408 -4.14 -12.31 14.06
C ASN A 408 -2.97 -12.30 13.07
N LYS A 409 -3.21 -12.02 11.79
CA LYS A 409 -2.16 -11.92 10.78
C LYS A 409 -1.99 -10.48 10.31
N ILE A 410 -0.74 -10.05 10.20
CA ILE A 410 -0.34 -8.81 9.55
C ILE A 410 0.34 -9.19 8.24
N ALA A 411 -0.28 -8.79 7.13
CA ALA A 411 0.31 -8.95 5.81
C ALA A 411 1.35 -7.86 5.56
N VAL A 412 2.49 -8.26 5.03
CA VAL A 412 3.55 -7.38 4.51
C VAL A 412 3.64 -7.65 3.02
N ASN A 413 3.46 -6.61 2.23
CA ASN A 413 3.59 -6.68 0.77
C ASN A 413 4.76 -5.82 0.34
N ILE A 414 5.64 -6.37 -0.48
CA ILE A 414 6.81 -5.69 -1.03
C ILE A 414 6.81 -5.96 -2.54
N ASP A 415 6.68 -4.88 -3.32
CA ASP A 415 6.72 -4.98 -4.77
C ASP A 415 8.13 -5.34 -5.26
N SER A 416 8.22 -5.90 -6.47
CA SER A 416 9.52 -6.16 -7.08
C SER A 416 10.24 -4.85 -7.40
N MET A 417 11.42 -4.64 -6.79
CA MET A 417 12.20 -3.40 -6.88
C MET A 417 13.46 -3.56 -7.74
N ASN A 418 13.41 -4.46 -8.73
CA ASN A 418 14.44 -4.55 -9.76
C ASN A 418 14.23 -3.47 -10.84
N SER A 419 15.19 -3.29 -11.73
CA SER A 419 15.12 -2.31 -12.82
C SER A 419 13.89 -2.46 -13.70
N ALA A 420 13.42 -3.71 -13.91
CA ALA A 420 12.21 -4.01 -14.67
C ALA A 420 10.93 -3.59 -13.92
N GLY A 421 10.82 -3.89 -12.61
CA GLY A 421 9.69 -3.50 -11.77
C GLY A 421 9.61 -1.99 -11.52
N LEU A 422 10.76 -1.31 -11.52
CA LEU A 422 10.86 0.14 -11.41
C LEU A 422 10.67 0.86 -12.76
N GLY A 423 10.60 0.15 -13.89
CA GLY A 423 10.43 0.75 -15.22
C GLY A 423 11.68 1.46 -15.76
N VAL A 424 12.87 1.23 -15.17
CA VAL A 424 14.14 1.84 -15.60
C VAL A 424 15.06 0.87 -16.35
N LYS A 425 14.58 -0.30 -16.68
CA LYS A 425 15.33 -1.32 -17.45
C LYS A 425 15.67 -0.79 -18.84
N GLY A 426 16.96 -0.81 -19.20
CA GLY A 426 17.41 -0.39 -20.52
C GLY A 426 17.18 1.08 -20.83
N ILE A 427 17.06 1.92 -19.83
CA ILE A 427 16.93 3.37 -19.94
C ILE A 427 18.11 3.96 -20.70
N LYS A 428 17.84 4.90 -21.62
CA LYS A 428 18.86 5.53 -22.43
C LYS A 428 18.93 7.03 -22.18
N ALA A 429 20.15 7.56 -22.17
CA ALA A 429 20.46 8.97 -22.03
C ALA A 429 21.60 9.40 -22.98
N ASP A 430 21.82 8.65 -24.08
CA ASP A 430 22.85 8.90 -25.10
C ASP A 430 22.47 10.00 -26.10
N THR A 431 21.21 10.41 -26.13
CA THR A 431 20.73 11.60 -26.84
C THR A 431 20.09 12.58 -25.87
N GLU A 432 19.97 13.86 -26.26
CA GLU A 432 19.30 14.89 -25.46
C GLU A 432 17.85 14.53 -25.15
N GLN A 433 17.17 13.92 -26.13
CA GLN A 433 15.77 13.54 -26.04
C GLN A 433 15.57 12.29 -25.19
N ASP A 434 16.35 11.25 -25.45
CA ASP A 434 16.25 10.01 -24.65
C ASP A 434 16.56 10.32 -23.18
N ALA A 435 17.51 11.24 -22.92
CA ALA A 435 17.80 11.73 -21.59
C ALA A 435 16.62 12.48 -20.95
N THR A 436 15.87 13.26 -21.74
CA THR A 436 14.67 13.95 -21.25
C THR A 436 13.58 12.96 -20.86
N TYR A 437 13.32 11.94 -21.69
CA TYR A 437 12.35 10.88 -21.36
C TYR A 437 12.81 10.01 -20.20
N ALA A 438 14.13 9.81 -20.07
CA ALA A 438 14.71 9.11 -18.92
C ALA A 438 14.41 9.79 -17.59
N ILE A 439 14.36 11.13 -17.55
CA ILE A 439 14.05 11.89 -16.33
C ILE A 439 12.66 11.52 -15.81
N ASP A 440 11.65 11.44 -16.69
CA ASP A 440 10.29 11.10 -16.29
C ASP A 440 10.18 9.66 -15.78
N ALA A 441 10.78 8.71 -16.50
CA ALA A 441 10.80 7.31 -16.07
C ALA A 441 11.52 7.13 -14.73
N ILE A 442 12.62 7.84 -14.48
CA ILE A 442 13.33 7.82 -13.20
C ILE A 442 12.50 8.50 -12.10
N ALA A 443 11.79 9.58 -12.40
CA ALA A 443 10.91 10.24 -11.44
C ALA A 443 9.78 9.31 -10.98
N ASP A 444 9.17 8.55 -11.90
CA ASP A 444 8.18 7.52 -11.60
C ASP A 444 8.77 6.40 -10.72
N ALA A 445 9.97 5.95 -11.02
CA ALA A 445 10.68 4.96 -10.21
C ALA A 445 10.94 5.48 -8.78
N ILE A 446 11.38 6.73 -8.63
CA ILE A 446 11.56 7.39 -7.32
C ILE A 446 10.25 7.46 -6.55
N SER A 447 9.14 7.79 -7.23
CA SER A 447 7.80 7.83 -6.64
C SER A 447 7.36 6.45 -6.15
N THR A 448 7.60 5.41 -6.94
CA THR A 448 7.30 4.01 -6.60
C THR A 448 8.09 3.55 -5.38
N VAL A 449 9.41 3.77 -5.35
CA VAL A 449 10.24 3.44 -4.18
C VAL A 449 9.80 4.21 -2.94
N SER A 450 9.46 5.50 -3.08
CA SER A 450 9.00 6.33 -1.96
C SER A 450 7.66 5.85 -1.42
N SER A 451 6.74 5.44 -2.28
CA SER A 451 5.45 4.86 -1.90
C SER A 451 5.64 3.54 -1.14
N GLN A 452 6.52 2.66 -1.64
CA GLN A 452 6.83 1.39 -0.99
C GLN A 452 7.47 1.60 0.39
N ARG A 453 8.42 2.53 0.52
CA ARG A 453 9.02 2.89 1.82
C ARG A 453 7.97 3.43 2.79
N SER A 454 7.06 4.27 2.33
CA SER A 454 5.95 4.76 3.16
C SER A 454 5.04 3.63 3.63
N ALA A 455 4.70 2.68 2.76
CA ALA A 455 3.91 1.51 3.10
C ALA A 455 4.61 0.62 4.15
N LEU A 456 5.92 0.37 3.98
CA LEU A 456 6.72 -0.39 4.94
C LEU A 456 6.83 0.33 6.29
N GLY A 457 7.02 1.65 6.31
CA GLY A 457 7.00 2.45 7.54
C GLY A 457 5.66 2.37 8.28
N ALA A 458 4.55 2.37 7.56
CA ALA A 458 3.23 2.18 8.16
C ALA A 458 3.07 0.77 8.77
N VAL A 459 3.60 -0.27 8.11
CA VAL A 459 3.62 -1.64 8.65
C VAL A 459 4.51 -1.72 9.89
N GLN A 460 5.69 -1.11 9.88
CA GLN A 460 6.58 -1.06 11.04
C GLN A 460 5.88 -0.43 12.25
N ASN A 461 5.29 0.76 12.11
CA ASN A 461 4.53 1.41 13.18
C ASN A 461 3.41 0.51 13.72
N ARG A 462 2.70 -0.19 12.83
CA ARG A 462 1.65 -1.13 13.21
C ARG A 462 2.19 -2.31 14.01
N LEU A 463 3.34 -2.86 13.62
CA LEU A 463 4.01 -3.95 14.35
C LEU A 463 4.49 -3.49 15.73
N GLU A 464 5.09 -2.31 15.85
CA GLU A 464 5.54 -1.74 17.12
C GLU A 464 4.36 -1.51 18.09
N HIS A 465 3.25 -0.98 17.60
CA HIS A 465 2.02 -0.87 18.41
C HIS A 465 1.45 -2.23 18.80
N THR A 466 1.58 -3.23 17.94
CA THR A 466 1.15 -4.60 18.23
C THR A 466 2.03 -5.22 19.31
N ILE A 467 3.36 -5.09 19.24
CA ILE A 467 4.31 -5.55 20.27
C ILE A 467 3.95 -4.94 21.62
N ASN A 468 3.82 -3.62 21.70
CA ASN A 468 3.46 -2.93 22.94
C ASN A 468 2.12 -3.40 23.52
N ASN A 469 1.14 -3.73 22.67
CA ASN A 469 -0.15 -4.27 23.10
C ASN A 469 0.02 -5.73 23.62
N LEU A 470 0.75 -6.56 22.89
CA LEU A 470 1.00 -7.95 23.28
C LEU A 470 1.71 -8.03 24.64
N ASP A 471 2.73 -7.21 24.85
CA ASP A 471 3.48 -7.15 26.12
C ASP A 471 2.57 -6.74 27.29
N ASN A 472 1.73 -5.74 27.11
CA ASN A 472 0.72 -5.35 28.10
C ASN A 472 -0.26 -6.49 28.42
N VAL A 473 -0.70 -7.23 27.39
CA VAL A 473 -1.61 -8.39 27.60
C VAL A 473 -0.88 -9.53 28.30
N VAL A 474 0.37 -9.79 27.96
CA VAL A 474 1.24 -10.78 28.63
C VAL A 474 1.41 -10.44 30.10
N GLU A 475 1.78 -9.19 30.43
CA GLU A 475 1.95 -8.72 31.80
C GLU A 475 0.67 -8.89 32.62
N ASN A 476 -0.46 -8.42 32.09
CA ASN A 476 -1.75 -8.53 32.76
C ASN A 476 -2.19 -9.99 32.97
N THR A 477 -1.99 -10.84 31.95
CA THR A 477 -2.35 -12.26 32.00
C THR A 477 -1.44 -13.01 32.97
N THR A 478 -0.15 -12.71 32.98
CA THR A 478 0.83 -13.26 33.93
C THR A 478 0.48 -12.87 35.37
N SER A 479 0.13 -11.59 35.60
CA SER A 479 -0.34 -11.12 36.90
C SER A 479 -1.64 -11.82 37.35
N ALA A 480 -2.56 -12.08 36.43
CA ALA A 480 -3.78 -12.83 36.71
C ALA A 480 -3.50 -14.32 37.00
N GLU A 481 -2.59 -14.96 36.26
CA GLU A 481 -2.17 -16.33 36.45
C GLU A 481 -1.48 -16.50 37.81
N SER A 482 -0.57 -15.59 38.18
CA SER A 482 0.10 -15.56 39.47
C SER A 482 -0.90 -15.54 40.63
N ARG A 483 -1.93 -14.66 40.56
CA ARG A 483 -2.98 -14.65 41.62
C ARG A 483 -3.75 -15.96 41.77
N ILE A 484 -3.86 -16.73 40.69
CA ILE A 484 -4.53 -18.05 40.74
C ILE A 484 -3.60 -19.13 41.23
N ARG A 485 -2.37 -19.18 40.78
CA ARG A 485 -1.47 -20.33 40.94
C ARG A 485 -0.40 -20.15 42.00
N ASP A 486 0.09 -18.92 42.21
CA ASP A 486 1.18 -18.68 43.15
C ASP A 486 0.71 -18.73 44.61
N THR A 487 1.58 -19.12 45.50
CA THR A 487 1.31 -19.15 46.94
C THR A 487 1.83 -17.89 47.61
N ASP A 488 1.09 -17.40 48.63
CA ASP A 488 1.65 -16.45 49.58
C ASP A 488 2.63 -17.17 50.47
N MET A 489 3.93 -16.92 50.26
CA MET A 489 5.03 -17.59 51.01
C MET A 489 4.98 -17.28 52.50
N ALA A 490 4.55 -16.06 52.88
CA ALA A 490 4.48 -15.65 54.28
C ALA A 490 3.37 -16.41 55.01
N GLU A 491 2.17 -16.47 54.39
CA GLU A 491 1.05 -17.24 54.96
C GLU A 491 1.34 -18.73 55.04
N GLU A 492 1.93 -19.31 53.99
CA GLU A 492 2.23 -20.75 53.95
C GLU A 492 3.36 -21.13 54.90
N MET A 493 4.35 -20.24 55.17
CA MET A 493 5.37 -20.44 56.22
C MET A 493 4.73 -20.47 57.62
N VAL A 494 3.74 -19.62 57.89
CA VAL A 494 2.98 -19.67 59.15
C VAL A 494 2.21 -20.97 59.26
N ASN A 495 1.56 -21.42 58.18
CA ASN A 495 0.85 -22.70 58.14
C ASN A 495 1.80 -23.90 58.33
N TYR A 496 2.98 -23.89 57.74
CA TYR A 496 4.01 -24.89 57.93
C TYR A 496 4.48 -24.92 59.38
N SER A 497 4.82 -23.77 59.98
CA SER A 497 5.27 -23.68 61.37
C SER A 497 4.21 -24.17 62.33
N LYS A 498 2.95 -23.79 62.14
CA LYS A 498 1.79 -24.28 62.88
C LYS A 498 1.66 -25.80 62.81
N ASN A 499 1.71 -26.37 61.59
CA ASN A 499 1.59 -27.81 61.37
C ASN A 499 2.79 -28.57 61.98
N ASN A 500 3.99 -28.01 61.96
CA ASN A 500 5.18 -28.60 62.59
C ASN A 500 5.01 -28.64 64.10
N ILE A 501 4.56 -27.55 64.76
CA ILE A 501 4.28 -27.56 66.22
C ILE A 501 3.18 -28.56 66.57
N LEU A 502 2.10 -28.60 65.75
CA LEU A 502 1.01 -29.58 65.97
C LEU A 502 1.46 -31.01 65.78
N ALA A 503 2.36 -31.30 64.84
CA ALA A 503 2.95 -32.65 64.67
C ALA A 503 3.78 -33.10 65.90
N GLN A 504 4.61 -32.17 66.44
CA GLN A 504 5.40 -32.45 67.65
C GLN A 504 4.48 -32.65 68.85
N ALA A 505 3.44 -31.78 69.00
CA ALA A 505 2.46 -31.96 70.07
C ALA A 505 1.67 -33.28 69.94
N GLY A 506 1.27 -33.63 68.70
CA GLY A 506 0.59 -34.91 68.42
C GLY A 506 1.42 -36.12 68.71
N GLN A 507 2.72 -36.09 68.41
CA GLN A 507 3.65 -37.15 68.80
C GLN A 507 3.75 -37.32 70.36
N SER A 508 3.83 -36.18 71.08
CA SER A 508 3.86 -36.18 72.55
C SER A 508 2.55 -36.68 73.13
N MET A 509 1.41 -36.28 72.58
CA MET A 509 0.09 -36.77 73.01
C MET A 509 -0.09 -38.29 72.72
N LEU A 510 0.41 -38.77 71.57
CA LEU A 510 0.41 -40.19 71.25
C LEU A 510 1.25 -41.01 72.27
N ALA A 511 2.45 -40.51 72.61
CA ALA A 511 3.30 -41.12 73.63
C ALA A 511 2.60 -41.16 74.98
N GLN A 512 1.96 -40.08 75.45
CA GLN A 512 1.20 -39.99 76.68
C GLN A 512 -0.02 -40.94 76.71
N ALA A 513 -0.77 -41.03 75.60
CA ALA A 513 -1.90 -41.95 75.46
C ALA A 513 -1.46 -43.45 75.56
N ASN A 514 -0.29 -43.76 75.02
CA ASN A 514 0.28 -45.07 75.13
C ASN A 514 0.77 -45.36 76.56
N GLN A 515 1.38 -44.40 77.26
CA GLN A 515 1.82 -44.56 78.67
C GLN A 515 0.63 -44.71 79.65
N SER A 516 -0.49 -44.00 79.43
CA SER A 516 -1.66 -44.13 80.28
C SER A 516 -2.24 -45.54 80.27
N ASN A 517 -2.26 -46.20 79.10
CA ASN A 517 -2.68 -47.62 79.04
C ASN A 517 -1.69 -48.61 79.64
N GLN A 518 -0.38 -48.32 79.54
CA GLN A 518 0.63 -49.12 80.19
C GLN A 518 0.54 -49.05 81.75
N GLY A 519 0.24 -47.86 82.29
CA GLY A 519 -0.02 -47.62 83.67
C GLY A 519 -1.22 -48.44 84.22
N VAL A 520 -2.29 -48.54 83.43
CA VAL A 520 -3.45 -49.38 83.77
C VAL A 520 -3.13 -50.84 83.66
N LEU A 521 -2.31 -51.28 82.70
CA LEU A 521 -1.87 -52.69 82.61
C LEU A 521 -0.98 -53.11 83.77
N SER A 522 -0.10 -52.20 84.27
CA SER A 522 0.77 -52.44 85.42
C SER A 522 0.02 -52.49 86.77
N LEU A 523 -1.19 -51.90 86.82
CA LEU A 523 -2.07 -52.02 88.01
C LEU A 523 -2.91 -53.29 88.01
N LEU A 524 -3.00 -54.00 86.89
CA LEU A 524 -3.73 -55.27 86.71
C LEU A 524 -2.83 -56.50 86.80
N GLN A 525 -1.52 -56.36 86.85
CA GLN A 525 -0.52 -57.39 87.15
C GLN A 525 -0.15 -57.30 88.61
#